data_03385c2e0ef3dd02b29ec30eb62d29b8
#
_entry.id   03385c2e0ef3dd02b29ec30eb62d29b8
#
_cell.length_a   1.000
_cell.length_b   1.000
_cell.length_c   1.000
_cell.angle_alpha   90.00
_cell.angle_beta   90.00
_cell.angle_gamma   90.00
#
_symmetry.space_group_name_H-M   'P 1'
#
loop_
_entity.id
_entity.type
_entity.pdbx_description
1 polymer ?
#
loop_
_entity_poly.entity_id
_entity_poly.type
_entity_poly.pdbx_seq_one_letter_code
_entity_poly.pdbx_strand_id
1 'polypeptide(L)'
;MLAFSESALQDADVLLYVTDVVETPEKNMEFLEKVQKMKIPVILLINKIDELSLSPDPSPKGKGSESPQQKLATIVEKWHSLLPNAEILPISAKNKFGVDMLLKRIQELLPESPAFFDKDQLTDKPARFFVSEIIREKILLYYDKEIPYSVEVRVERFKETEKHIHINAIIYVERDSQKGIIIGHQGMALKKVSTEARKSLEKFFAKPIFLETFVKVDKDWRSSERELNSFGYNLD
;
A
#
# COMPACT_ATOMS: atom_id res chain seq x y z
N MET A 1 -10.78 -3.40 -8.07
CA MET A 1 -10.13 -3.97 -6.88
C MET A 1 -10.57 -5.39 -6.58
N LEU A 2 -11.87 -5.72 -6.56
CA LEU A 2 -12.35 -7.11 -6.34
C LEU A 2 -11.84 -8.09 -7.41
N ALA A 3 -11.83 -7.73 -8.68
CA ALA A 3 -11.32 -8.57 -9.77
C ALA A 3 -9.84 -8.95 -9.60
N PHE A 4 -8.99 -8.01 -9.17
CA PHE A 4 -7.58 -8.31 -8.86
C PHE A 4 -7.41 -9.27 -7.68
N SER A 5 -8.25 -9.12 -6.64
CA SER A 5 -8.22 -10.04 -5.50
C SER A 5 -8.67 -11.45 -5.91
N GLU A 6 -9.65 -11.56 -6.79
CA GLU A 6 -10.12 -12.86 -7.32
C GLU A 6 -9.10 -13.52 -8.25
N SER A 7 -8.41 -12.76 -9.10
CA SER A 7 -7.32 -13.28 -9.92
C SER A 7 -6.14 -13.77 -9.06
N ALA A 8 -5.77 -13.01 -8.03
CA ALA A 8 -4.70 -13.41 -7.12
C ALA A 8 -4.99 -14.74 -6.38
N LEU A 9 -6.27 -15.07 -6.14
CA LEU A 9 -6.64 -16.35 -5.51
C LEU A 9 -6.43 -17.56 -6.42
N GLN A 10 -6.40 -17.39 -7.75
CA GLN A 10 -6.32 -18.52 -8.69
C GLN A 10 -4.89 -19.05 -8.85
N ASP A 11 -3.90 -18.19 -8.79
CA ASP A 11 -2.50 -18.51 -9.11
C ASP A 11 -1.56 -18.49 -7.88
N ALA A 12 -2.11 -18.32 -6.67
CA ALA A 12 -1.32 -18.24 -5.45
C ALA A 12 -0.87 -19.62 -4.96
N ASP A 13 0.40 -19.76 -4.60
CA ASP A 13 0.94 -20.89 -3.86
C ASP A 13 0.71 -20.77 -2.35
N VAL A 14 0.67 -19.54 -1.84
CA VAL A 14 0.39 -19.19 -0.44
C VAL A 14 -0.47 -17.94 -0.40
N LEU A 15 -1.56 -17.98 0.37
CA LEU A 15 -2.42 -16.82 0.57
C LEU A 15 -2.08 -16.10 1.87
N LEU A 16 -1.79 -14.80 1.77
CA LEU A 16 -1.68 -13.90 2.92
C LEU A 16 -2.98 -13.11 3.06
N TYR A 17 -3.80 -13.46 4.05
CA TYR A 17 -4.97 -12.66 4.42
C TYR A 17 -4.58 -11.64 5.48
N VAL A 18 -4.56 -10.37 5.09
CA VAL A 18 -4.14 -9.28 5.99
C VAL A 18 -5.34 -8.56 6.57
N THR A 19 -5.44 -8.59 7.89
CA THR A 19 -6.41 -7.84 8.69
C THR A 19 -5.70 -6.99 9.75
N ASP A 20 -6.45 -6.28 10.58
CA ASP A 20 -5.90 -5.54 11.71
C ASP A 20 -6.72 -5.76 13.00
N VAL A 21 -6.27 -5.14 14.08
CA VAL A 21 -6.89 -5.29 15.42
C VAL A 21 -8.25 -4.60 15.55
N VAL A 22 -8.67 -3.82 14.56
CA VAL A 22 -9.93 -3.06 14.55
C VAL A 22 -10.98 -3.68 13.61
N GLU A 23 -10.52 -4.40 12.60
CA GLU A 23 -11.40 -4.97 11.59
C GLU A 23 -12.34 -6.03 12.16
N THR A 24 -13.60 -5.96 11.76
CA THR A 24 -14.63 -6.93 12.12
C THR A 24 -14.86 -7.89 10.95
N PRO A 25 -14.68 -9.22 11.15
CA PRO A 25 -14.80 -10.22 10.08
C PRO A 25 -16.16 -10.21 9.38
N GLU A 26 -17.21 -9.79 10.07
CA GLU A 26 -18.59 -9.79 9.59
C GLU A 26 -18.78 -8.96 8.31
N LYS A 27 -17.90 -8.02 8.04
CA LYS A 27 -17.95 -7.18 6.83
C LYS A 27 -17.50 -7.90 5.56
N ASN A 28 -16.73 -8.99 5.70
CA ASN A 28 -16.07 -9.67 4.60
C ASN A 28 -16.43 -11.17 4.51
N MET A 29 -17.56 -11.58 5.06
CA MET A 29 -17.96 -13.01 5.16
C MET A 29 -17.96 -13.72 3.81
N GLU A 30 -18.46 -13.07 2.76
CA GLU A 30 -18.50 -13.66 1.42
C GLU A 30 -17.09 -13.99 0.89
N PHE A 31 -16.12 -13.11 1.16
CA PHE A 31 -14.73 -13.34 0.78
C PHE A 31 -14.09 -14.43 1.65
N LEU A 32 -14.38 -14.44 2.95
CA LEU A 32 -13.90 -15.46 3.88
C LEU A 32 -14.37 -16.87 3.49
N GLU A 33 -15.60 -17.01 3.01
CA GLU A 33 -16.10 -18.31 2.50
C GLU A 33 -15.30 -18.80 1.28
N LYS A 34 -14.84 -17.91 0.42
CA LYS A 34 -13.93 -18.24 -0.69
C LYS A 34 -12.59 -18.74 -0.17
N VAL A 35 -12.02 -18.02 0.81
CA VAL A 35 -10.74 -18.36 1.44
C VAL A 35 -10.81 -19.72 2.15
N GLN A 36 -11.89 -20.02 2.87
CA GLN A 36 -12.09 -21.31 3.54
C GLN A 36 -12.07 -22.51 2.57
N LYS A 37 -12.50 -22.30 1.32
CA LYS A 37 -12.56 -23.36 0.29
C LYS A 37 -11.21 -23.59 -0.41
N MET A 38 -10.22 -22.75 -0.14
CA MET A 38 -8.90 -22.87 -0.77
C MET A 38 -8.13 -24.06 -0.24
N LYS A 39 -7.40 -24.72 -1.13
CA LYS A 39 -6.55 -25.88 -0.80
C LYS A 39 -5.09 -25.50 -0.56
N ILE A 40 -4.71 -24.24 -0.78
CA ILE A 40 -3.37 -23.74 -0.56
C ILE A 40 -3.21 -23.30 0.90
N PRO A 41 -1.95 -23.21 1.41
CA PRO A 41 -1.68 -22.65 2.72
C PRO A 41 -2.21 -21.22 2.85
N VAL A 42 -2.90 -20.94 3.95
CA VAL A 42 -3.42 -19.61 4.28
C VAL A 42 -2.74 -19.12 5.55
N ILE A 43 -2.12 -17.95 5.48
CA ILE A 43 -1.58 -17.24 6.64
C ILE A 43 -2.45 -16.01 6.88
N LEU A 44 -3.12 -15.97 8.02
CA LEU A 44 -3.87 -14.80 8.48
C LEU A 44 -2.93 -13.89 9.28
N LEU A 45 -2.75 -12.67 8.81
CA LEU A 45 -1.93 -11.66 9.47
C LEU A 45 -2.80 -10.67 10.23
N ILE A 46 -2.72 -10.66 11.56
CA ILE A 46 -3.36 -9.64 12.39
C ILE A 46 -2.35 -8.51 12.58
N ASN A 47 -2.43 -7.48 11.76
CA ASN A 47 -1.51 -6.34 11.76
C ASN A 47 -1.90 -5.29 12.80
N LYS A 48 -1.02 -4.31 13.00
CA LYS A 48 -1.19 -3.16 13.90
C LYS A 48 -1.35 -3.54 15.37
N ILE A 49 -0.76 -4.64 15.83
CA ILE A 49 -0.84 -5.03 17.25
C ILE A 49 -0.23 -3.98 18.19
N ASP A 50 0.60 -3.07 17.69
CA ASP A 50 1.12 -1.90 18.42
C ASP A 50 0.01 -0.93 18.84
N GLU A 51 -1.13 -0.91 18.15
CA GLU A 51 -2.27 -0.05 18.50
C GLU A 51 -3.09 -0.59 19.69
N LEU A 52 -2.97 -1.88 20.03
CA LEU A 52 -3.64 -2.46 21.20
C LEU A 52 -3.18 -1.83 22.53
N SER A 53 -1.94 -1.35 22.59
CA SER A 53 -1.37 -0.70 23.76
C SER A 53 -1.72 0.79 23.85
N LEU A 54 -2.17 1.40 22.75
CA LEU A 54 -2.45 2.83 22.63
C LEU A 54 -3.93 3.16 22.83
N SER A 55 -4.83 2.17 22.92
CA SER A 55 -6.24 2.43 23.20
C SER A 55 -6.39 2.89 24.66
N PRO A 56 -6.54 4.21 24.92
CA PRO A 56 -6.92 4.65 26.25
C PRO A 56 -8.37 4.17 26.47
N ASP A 57 -8.53 3.20 27.34
CA ASP A 57 -9.86 2.86 27.82
C ASP A 57 -10.33 4.05 28.69
N PRO A 58 -11.35 4.82 28.26
CA PRO A 58 -11.84 5.96 29.06
C PRO A 58 -12.62 5.52 30.30
N SER A 59 -12.67 4.22 30.57
CA SER A 59 -13.38 3.72 31.76
C SER A 59 -12.64 4.10 33.04
N PRO A 60 -13.36 4.63 34.06
CA PRO A 60 -12.76 4.94 35.34
C PRO A 60 -12.18 3.66 35.96
N LYS A 61 -11.01 3.78 36.57
CA LYS A 61 -10.27 2.70 37.24
C LYS A 61 -11.18 1.92 38.18
N GLY A 62 -11.81 0.88 37.67
CA GLY A 62 -12.74 0.06 38.47
C GLY A 62 -13.20 -1.13 37.65
N LYS A 63 -12.57 -2.28 37.85
CA LYS A 63 -12.93 -3.65 37.44
C LYS A 63 -12.91 -3.90 35.92
N GLY A 64 -11.79 -4.47 35.43
CA GLY A 64 -11.80 -5.35 34.26
C GLY A 64 -11.34 -4.76 32.93
N SER A 65 -10.37 -3.85 32.88
CA SER A 65 -9.71 -3.52 31.62
C SER A 65 -8.85 -4.72 31.17
N GLU A 66 -9.24 -5.38 30.09
CA GLU A 66 -8.46 -6.46 29.48
C GLU A 66 -7.05 -5.95 29.14
N SER A 67 -6.05 -6.74 29.44
CA SER A 67 -4.67 -6.43 29.02
C SER A 67 -4.56 -6.49 27.48
N PRO A 68 -3.58 -5.81 26.87
CA PRO A 68 -3.33 -5.93 25.41
C PRO A 68 -3.20 -7.37 24.94
N GLN A 69 -2.60 -8.24 25.76
CA GLN A 69 -2.46 -9.67 25.48
C GLN A 69 -3.81 -10.41 25.49
N GLN A 70 -4.69 -10.08 26.43
CA GLN A 70 -6.04 -10.67 26.47
C GLN A 70 -6.88 -10.23 25.27
N LYS A 71 -6.84 -8.94 24.92
CA LYS A 71 -7.51 -8.43 23.70
C LYS A 71 -7.02 -9.14 22.45
N LEU A 72 -5.70 -9.30 22.30
CA LEU A 72 -5.12 -10.01 21.17
C LEU A 72 -5.56 -11.47 21.14
N ALA A 73 -5.57 -12.17 22.28
CA ALA A 73 -6.02 -13.56 22.39
C ALA A 73 -7.48 -13.69 21.90
N THR A 74 -8.38 -12.80 22.36
CA THR A 74 -9.78 -12.78 21.92
C THR A 74 -9.91 -12.58 20.41
N ILE A 75 -9.10 -11.68 19.83
CA ILE A 75 -9.09 -11.46 18.38
C ILE A 75 -8.62 -12.73 17.64
N VAL A 76 -7.53 -13.34 18.10
CA VAL A 76 -7.00 -14.60 17.52
C VAL A 76 -8.02 -15.70 17.58
N GLU A 77 -8.68 -15.91 18.72
CA GLU A 77 -9.74 -16.93 18.89
C GLU A 77 -10.92 -16.70 17.93
N LYS A 78 -11.36 -15.44 17.79
CA LYS A 78 -12.41 -15.09 16.85
C LYS A 78 -12.03 -15.44 15.40
N TRP A 79 -10.85 -15.06 14.96
CA TRP A 79 -10.36 -15.37 13.63
C TRP A 79 -10.12 -16.86 13.42
N HIS A 80 -9.62 -17.58 14.44
CA HIS A 80 -9.44 -19.03 14.37
C HIS A 80 -10.78 -19.77 14.22
N SER A 81 -11.83 -19.29 14.85
CA SER A 81 -13.17 -19.88 14.69
C SER A 81 -13.71 -19.74 13.25
N LEU A 82 -13.33 -18.67 12.55
CA LEU A 82 -13.74 -18.40 11.17
C LEU A 82 -12.83 -19.05 10.13
N LEU A 83 -11.53 -19.12 10.39
CA LEU A 83 -10.53 -19.71 9.50
C LEU A 83 -9.70 -20.76 10.26
N PRO A 84 -10.28 -21.92 10.62
CA PRO A 84 -9.62 -22.91 11.46
C PRO A 84 -8.38 -23.55 10.81
N ASN A 85 -8.28 -23.52 9.50
CA ASN A 85 -7.14 -24.07 8.75
C ASN A 85 -6.06 -23.03 8.47
N ALA A 86 -6.27 -21.76 8.82
CA ALA A 86 -5.28 -20.71 8.61
C ALA A 86 -4.26 -20.66 9.75
N GLU A 87 -3.01 -20.48 9.42
CA GLU A 87 -1.98 -20.12 10.40
C GLU A 87 -2.12 -18.64 10.75
N ILE A 88 -2.29 -18.31 12.04
CA ILE A 88 -2.53 -16.95 12.49
C ILE A 88 -1.24 -16.35 13.04
N LEU A 89 -0.79 -15.23 12.44
CA LEU A 89 0.41 -14.51 12.85
C LEU A 89 0.07 -13.06 13.22
N PRO A 90 0.13 -12.69 14.50
CA PRO A 90 0.06 -11.31 14.92
C PRO A 90 1.36 -10.58 14.55
N ILE A 91 1.24 -9.42 13.88
CA ILE A 91 2.37 -8.62 13.42
C ILE A 91 2.18 -7.13 13.69
N SER A 92 3.26 -6.39 13.71
CA SER A 92 3.28 -4.94 13.52
C SER A 92 4.23 -4.61 12.35
N ALA A 93 3.67 -4.38 11.19
CA ALA A 93 4.47 -4.00 10.03
C ALA A 93 5.23 -2.68 10.28
N LYS A 94 4.62 -1.74 11.00
CA LYS A 94 5.21 -0.45 11.38
C LYS A 94 6.48 -0.63 12.22
N ASN A 95 6.42 -1.51 13.21
CA ASN A 95 7.53 -1.77 14.13
C ASN A 95 8.40 -2.96 13.71
N LYS A 96 8.12 -3.55 12.54
CA LYS A 96 8.78 -4.75 12.00
C LYS A 96 8.69 -5.99 12.92
N PHE A 97 7.76 -5.99 13.88
CA PHE A 97 7.54 -7.14 14.74
C PHE A 97 6.86 -8.27 13.95
N GLY A 98 7.41 -9.47 14.04
CA GLY A 98 6.88 -10.67 13.38
C GLY A 98 7.13 -10.74 11.86
N VAL A 99 7.70 -9.70 11.22
CA VAL A 99 7.92 -9.67 9.76
C VAL A 99 8.96 -10.70 9.33
N ASP A 100 10.08 -10.83 10.03
CA ASP A 100 11.13 -11.80 9.69
C ASP A 100 10.62 -13.24 9.83
N MET A 101 9.81 -13.51 10.85
CA MET A 101 9.16 -14.81 11.04
C MET A 101 8.18 -15.11 9.89
N LEU A 102 7.38 -14.12 9.47
CA LEU A 102 6.49 -14.24 8.34
C LEU A 102 7.25 -14.56 7.05
N LEU A 103 8.33 -13.82 6.75
CA LEU A 103 9.14 -14.06 5.55
C LEU A 103 9.73 -15.46 5.54
N LYS A 104 10.25 -15.93 6.67
CA LYS A 104 10.76 -17.29 6.80
C LYS A 104 9.64 -18.31 6.56
N ARG A 105 8.45 -18.08 7.13
CA ARG A 105 7.32 -18.99 6.98
C ARG A 105 6.81 -19.08 5.54
N ILE A 106 6.77 -17.94 4.84
CA ILE A 106 6.46 -17.92 3.40
C ILE A 106 7.47 -18.78 2.63
N GLN A 107 8.78 -18.61 2.86
CA GLN A 107 9.81 -19.39 2.19
C GLN A 107 9.69 -20.90 2.43
N GLU A 108 9.27 -21.31 3.63
CA GLU A 108 9.04 -22.71 3.96
C GLU A 108 7.83 -23.33 3.25
N LEU A 109 6.83 -22.50 2.93
CA LEU A 109 5.58 -22.93 2.30
C LEU A 109 5.61 -22.89 0.77
N LEU A 110 6.49 -22.07 0.20
CA LEU A 110 6.62 -21.95 -1.25
C LEU A 110 7.22 -23.24 -1.86
N PRO A 111 6.66 -23.73 -2.98
CA PRO A 111 7.24 -24.86 -3.70
C PRO A 111 8.56 -24.44 -4.38
N GLU A 112 9.48 -25.36 -4.51
CA GLU A 112 10.66 -25.16 -5.35
C GLU A 112 10.24 -25.08 -6.82
N SER A 113 10.62 -23.99 -7.47
CA SER A 113 10.34 -23.79 -8.90
C SER A 113 11.53 -23.10 -9.60
N PRO A 114 11.66 -23.23 -10.93
CA PRO A 114 12.56 -22.38 -11.70
C PRO A 114 12.23 -20.89 -11.49
N ALA A 115 13.23 -20.04 -11.60
CA ALA A 115 13.01 -18.60 -11.53
C ALA A 115 12.09 -18.14 -12.67
N PHE A 116 11.00 -17.41 -12.34
CA PHE A 116 10.08 -16.84 -13.33
C PHE A 116 10.66 -15.61 -14.02
N PHE A 117 11.61 -14.94 -13.38
CA PHE A 117 12.30 -13.75 -13.89
C PHE A 117 13.81 -13.97 -13.87
N ASP A 118 14.52 -13.29 -14.75
CA ASP A 118 15.97 -13.27 -14.75
C ASP A 118 16.49 -12.76 -13.39
N LYS A 119 17.58 -13.34 -12.91
CA LYS A 119 18.15 -13.01 -11.58
C LYS A 119 18.53 -11.54 -11.42
N ASP A 120 18.76 -10.84 -12.53
CA ASP A 120 19.08 -9.41 -12.57
C ASP A 120 17.83 -8.53 -12.71
N GLN A 121 16.65 -9.13 -12.92
CA GLN A 121 15.38 -8.42 -13.02
C GLN A 121 14.71 -8.33 -11.66
N LEU A 122 14.81 -7.17 -11.01
CA LEU A 122 14.17 -6.90 -9.71
C LEU A 122 12.65 -6.72 -9.77
N THR A 123 12.10 -6.38 -10.95
CA THR A 123 10.69 -6.03 -11.11
C THR A 123 10.28 -6.03 -12.58
N ASP A 124 8.99 -6.28 -12.84
CA ASP A 124 8.32 -6.14 -14.13
C ASP A 124 7.89 -4.68 -14.41
N LYS A 125 7.94 -3.81 -13.40
CA LYS A 125 7.45 -2.44 -13.53
C LYS A 125 8.47 -1.52 -14.19
N PRO A 126 8.03 -0.63 -15.10
CA PRO A 126 8.92 0.33 -15.76
C PRO A 126 9.42 1.40 -14.77
N ALA A 127 10.55 2.02 -15.06
CA ALA A 127 11.12 3.11 -14.25
C ALA A 127 10.12 4.25 -13.94
N ARG A 128 9.23 4.55 -14.90
CA ARG A 128 8.16 5.57 -14.72
C ARG A 128 7.21 5.24 -13.60
N PHE A 129 6.90 3.97 -13.37
CA PHE A 129 6.06 3.53 -12.25
C PHE A 129 6.69 3.93 -10.92
N PHE A 130 7.97 3.65 -10.70
CA PHE A 130 8.65 4.01 -9.44
C PHE A 130 8.73 5.51 -9.25
N VAL A 131 8.89 6.28 -10.32
CA VAL A 131 8.86 7.74 -10.25
C VAL A 131 7.50 8.23 -9.75
N SER A 132 6.40 7.74 -10.33
CA SER A 132 5.06 8.14 -9.91
C SER A 132 4.78 7.75 -8.46
N GLU A 133 5.15 6.54 -8.05
CA GLU A 133 4.93 6.07 -6.69
C GLU A 133 5.78 6.82 -5.65
N ILE A 134 7.03 7.17 -5.95
CA ILE A 134 7.86 7.98 -5.06
C ILE A 134 7.28 9.40 -4.90
N ILE A 135 6.76 10.00 -5.97
CA ILE A 135 6.09 11.31 -5.87
C ILE A 135 4.80 11.18 -5.04
N ARG A 136 3.98 10.14 -5.26
CA ARG A 136 2.77 9.85 -4.49
C ARG A 136 3.07 9.65 -3.01
N GLU A 137 4.12 8.91 -2.67
CA GLU A 137 4.58 8.75 -1.29
C GLU A 137 4.84 10.11 -0.62
N LYS A 138 5.52 11.04 -1.32
CA LYS A 138 5.76 12.36 -0.74
C LYS A 138 4.48 13.18 -0.61
N ILE A 139 3.53 13.05 -1.53
CA ILE A 139 2.21 13.66 -1.38
C ILE A 139 1.52 13.10 -0.12
N LEU A 140 1.56 11.80 0.09
CA LEU A 140 0.97 11.13 1.25
C LEU A 140 1.60 11.57 2.59
N LEU A 141 2.90 11.87 2.58
CA LEU A 141 3.64 12.30 3.77
C LEU A 141 3.48 13.79 4.12
N TYR A 142 3.20 14.64 3.13
CA TYR A 142 3.24 16.10 3.31
C TYR A 142 1.90 16.80 3.18
N TYR A 143 0.85 16.08 2.76
CA TYR A 143 -0.52 16.60 2.74
C TYR A 143 -1.43 15.73 3.59
N ASP A 144 -2.50 16.36 4.08
CA ASP A 144 -3.45 15.76 5.00
C ASP A 144 -4.85 15.61 4.38
N LYS A 145 -5.76 15.02 5.14
CA LYS A 145 -7.18 14.84 4.81
C LYS A 145 -7.38 14.06 3.51
N GLU A 146 -8.20 14.58 2.60
CA GLU A 146 -8.56 13.95 1.35
C GLU A 146 -7.53 14.12 0.22
N ILE A 147 -6.59 15.06 0.35
CA ILE A 147 -5.66 15.40 -0.73
C ILE A 147 -4.84 14.19 -1.20
N PRO A 148 -4.17 13.41 -0.31
CA PRO A 148 -3.38 12.26 -0.73
C PRO A 148 -4.16 11.21 -1.52
N TYR A 149 -5.46 11.11 -1.24
CA TYR A 149 -6.36 10.14 -1.88
C TYR A 149 -7.05 10.68 -3.13
N SER A 150 -6.83 11.96 -3.44
CA SER A 150 -7.49 12.68 -4.54
C SER A 150 -6.56 12.97 -5.71
N VAL A 151 -5.35 12.42 -5.70
CA VAL A 151 -4.33 12.70 -6.69
C VAL A 151 -3.99 11.47 -7.50
N GLU A 152 -3.65 11.70 -8.76
CA GLU A 152 -2.95 10.74 -9.60
C GLU A 152 -1.67 11.37 -10.13
N VAL A 153 -0.62 10.57 -10.29
CA VAL A 153 0.68 11.05 -10.75
C VAL A 153 1.07 10.34 -12.05
N ARG A 154 1.23 11.10 -13.11
CA ARG A 154 1.67 10.59 -14.40
C ARG A 154 3.01 11.16 -14.80
N VAL A 155 3.94 10.30 -15.20
CA VAL A 155 5.23 10.69 -15.76
C VAL A 155 5.07 10.88 -17.26
N GLU A 156 5.07 12.14 -17.72
CA GLU A 156 4.98 12.44 -19.15
C GLU A 156 6.31 12.21 -19.87
N ARG A 157 7.40 12.64 -19.22
CA ARG A 157 8.73 12.51 -19.80
C ARG A 157 9.68 11.84 -18.83
N PHE A 158 10.36 10.82 -19.31
CA PHE A 158 11.50 10.20 -18.64
C PHE A 158 12.62 10.06 -19.68
N LYS A 159 13.68 10.82 -19.52
CA LYS A 159 14.83 10.79 -20.42
C LYS A 159 16.10 10.56 -19.62
N GLU A 160 16.64 9.38 -19.72
CA GLU A 160 17.90 9.02 -19.10
C GLU A 160 19.07 9.33 -20.05
N THR A 161 20.12 9.88 -19.46
CA THR A 161 21.42 10.10 -20.10
C THR A 161 22.50 9.40 -19.28
N GLU A 162 23.71 9.39 -19.74
CA GLU A 162 24.83 8.83 -18.97
C GLU A 162 25.01 9.52 -17.61
N LYS A 163 24.81 10.84 -17.56
CA LYS A 163 25.12 11.67 -16.39
C LYS A 163 23.94 11.99 -15.49
N HIS A 164 22.73 12.02 -16.02
CA HIS A 164 21.54 12.45 -15.27
C HIS A 164 20.24 11.95 -15.92
N ILE A 165 19.15 12.05 -15.17
CA ILE A 165 17.81 11.71 -15.64
C ILE A 165 16.94 12.99 -15.59
N HIS A 166 16.23 13.28 -16.70
CA HIS A 166 15.20 14.32 -16.76
C HIS A 166 13.81 13.70 -16.64
N ILE A 167 13.03 14.22 -15.72
CA ILE A 167 11.70 13.73 -15.41
C ILE A 167 10.71 14.89 -15.40
N ASN A 168 9.62 14.79 -16.18
CA ASN A 168 8.47 15.68 -16.08
C ASN A 168 7.28 14.84 -15.61
N ALA A 169 6.69 15.23 -14.48
CA ALA A 169 5.55 14.58 -13.89
C ALA A 169 4.38 15.55 -13.70
N ILE A 170 3.19 15.06 -13.96
CA ILE A 170 1.95 15.81 -13.71
C ILE A 170 1.21 15.16 -12.55
N ILE A 171 0.80 15.99 -11.60
CA ILE A 171 -0.08 15.63 -10.49
C ILE A 171 -1.48 16.07 -10.89
N TYR A 172 -2.36 15.10 -11.14
CA TYR A 172 -3.76 15.34 -11.48
C TYR A 172 -4.59 15.43 -10.23
N VAL A 173 -5.55 16.36 -10.23
CA VAL A 173 -6.54 16.58 -9.18
C VAL A 173 -7.90 16.82 -9.80
N GLU A 174 -8.99 16.61 -9.05
CA GLU A 174 -10.35 16.78 -9.56
C GLU A 174 -10.83 18.25 -9.53
N ARG A 175 -10.28 19.08 -8.61
CA ARG A 175 -10.81 20.43 -8.31
C ARG A 175 -9.71 21.47 -8.22
N ASP A 176 -10.04 22.72 -8.59
CA ASP A 176 -9.14 23.86 -8.47
C ASP A 176 -8.72 24.15 -7.01
N SER A 177 -9.60 23.89 -6.04
CA SER A 177 -9.27 24.01 -4.62
C SER A 177 -8.14 23.05 -4.21
N GLN A 178 -8.17 21.80 -4.68
CA GLN A 178 -7.13 20.80 -4.44
C GLN A 178 -5.81 21.22 -5.11
N LYS A 179 -5.87 21.75 -6.35
CA LYS A 179 -4.70 22.32 -7.03
C LYS A 179 -4.06 23.43 -6.21
N GLY A 180 -4.89 24.34 -5.66
CA GLY A 180 -4.40 25.42 -4.80
C GLY A 180 -3.70 24.91 -3.55
N ILE A 181 -4.22 23.86 -2.90
CA ILE A 181 -3.63 23.24 -1.71
C ILE A 181 -2.29 22.59 -2.07
N ILE A 182 -2.21 21.84 -3.18
CA ILE A 182 -0.97 21.15 -3.59
C ILE A 182 0.12 22.17 -3.95
N ILE A 183 -0.21 23.23 -4.65
CA ILE A 183 0.75 24.28 -4.99
C ILE A 183 1.19 25.01 -3.73
N GLY A 184 0.23 25.34 -2.86
CA GLY A 184 0.45 26.09 -1.64
C GLY A 184 0.84 27.54 -1.87
N HIS A 185 1.07 28.28 -0.80
CA HIS A 185 1.46 29.70 -0.87
C HIS A 185 2.76 29.85 -1.66
N GLN A 186 2.74 30.64 -2.73
CA GLN A 186 3.88 30.88 -3.64
C GLN A 186 4.59 29.61 -4.16
N GLY A 187 3.85 28.48 -4.26
CA GLY A 187 4.41 27.22 -4.72
C GLY A 187 5.30 26.48 -3.70
N MET A 188 5.36 26.94 -2.46
CA MET A 188 6.26 26.37 -1.45
C MET A 188 5.95 24.92 -1.09
N ALA A 189 4.67 24.54 -1.03
CA ALA A 189 4.27 23.19 -0.70
C ALA A 189 4.68 22.20 -1.81
N LEU A 190 4.37 22.52 -3.06
CA LEU A 190 4.79 21.72 -4.22
C LEU A 190 6.31 21.62 -4.33
N LYS A 191 7.03 22.74 -4.11
CA LYS A 191 8.50 22.76 -4.11
C LYS A 191 9.09 21.81 -3.06
N LYS A 192 8.51 21.78 -1.85
CA LYS A 192 8.94 20.88 -0.78
C LYS A 192 8.77 19.41 -1.21
N VAL A 193 7.58 19.03 -1.67
CA VAL A 193 7.29 17.66 -2.12
C VAL A 193 8.21 17.25 -3.27
N SER A 194 8.37 18.12 -4.28
CA SER A 194 9.23 17.84 -5.43
C SER A 194 10.70 17.71 -5.04
N THR A 195 11.16 18.50 -4.07
CA THR A 195 12.54 18.41 -3.56
C THR A 195 12.79 17.09 -2.86
N GLU A 196 11.86 16.66 -2.00
CA GLU A 196 12.00 15.38 -1.27
C GLU A 196 11.80 14.18 -2.20
N ALA A 197 10.90 14.26 -3.17
CA ALA A 197 10.76 13.27 -4.22
C ALA A 197 12.06 13.14 -5.03
N ARG A 198 12.65 14.26 -5.47
CA ARG A 198 13.92 14.24 -6.20
C ARG A 198 15.04 13.55 -5.43
N LYS A 199 15.23 13.87 -4.14
CA LYS A 199 16.23 13.22 -3.29
C LYS A 199 16.03 11.70 -3.19
N SER A 200 14.78 11.26 -3.05
CA SER A 200 14.45 9.83 -3.01
C SER A 200 14.70 9.15 -4.35
N LEU A 201 14.38 9.81 -5.47
CA LEU A 201 14.63 9.34 -6.82
C LEU A 201 16.15 9.26 -7.12
N GLU A 202 16.93 10.26 -6.71
CA GLU A 202 18.40 10.25 -6.85
C GLU A 202 19.03 9.07 -6.10
N LYS A 203 18.48 8.74 -4.92
CA LYS A 203 18.91 7.56 -4.16
C LYS A 203 18.50 6.25 -4.85
N PHE A 204 17.29 6.21 -5.42
CA PHE A 204 16.74 5.02 -6.07
C PHE A 204 17.49 4.69 -7.37
N PHE A 205 17.73 5.69 -8.22
CA PHE A 205 18.39 5.50 -9.52
C PHE A 205 19.91 5.63 -9.45
N ALA A 206 20.48 6.01 -8.30
CA ALA A 206 21.91 6.30 -8.12
C ALA A 206 22.48 7.29 -9.15
N LYS A 207 21.64 8.23 -9.61
CA LYS A 207 21.98 9.28 -10.60
C LYS A 207 21.40 10.62 -10.22
N PRO A 208 22.03 11.76 -10.60
CA PRO A 208 21.43 13.09 -10.47
C PRO A 208 20.11 13.19 -11.27
N ILE A 209 19.10 13.86 -10.69
CA ILE A 209 17.77 13.98 -11.31
C ILE A 209 17.34 15.43 -11.42
N PHE A 210 16.88 15.80 -12.60
CA PHE A 210 16.11 17.02 -12.85
C PHE A 210 14.63 16.65 -12.85
N LEU A 211 13.92 17.02 -11.79
CA LEU A 211 12.50 16.76 -11.61
C LEU A 211 11.70 18.04 -11.79
N GLU A 212 10.81 18.04 -12.76
CA GLU A 212 9.78 19.06 -12.94
C GLU A 212 8.42 18.48 -12.61
N THR A 213 7.66 19.17 -11.77
CA THR A 213 6.31 18.75 -11.38
C THR A 213 5.30 19.83 -11.68
N PHE A 214 4.19 19.44 -12.27
CA PHE A 214 3.07 20.32 -12.61
C PHE A 214 1.79 19.80 -11.96
N VAL A 215 0.84 20.70 -11.67
CA VAL A 215 -0.46 20.31 -11.13
C VAL A 215 -1.54 20.67 -12.16
N LYS A 216 -2.31 19.69 -12.59
CA LYS A 216 -3.39 19.84 -13.55
C LYS A 216 -4.72 19.43 -12.93
N VAL A 217 -5.76 20.22 -13.19
CA VAL A 217 -7.13 19.83 -12.86
C VAL A 217 -7.69 18.99 -14.00
N ASP A 218 -8.15 17.81 -13.66
CA ASP A 218 -8.87 16.92 -14.56
C ASP A 218 -10.15 16.49 -13.83
N LYS A 219 -11.26 17.08 -14.24
CA LYS A 219 -12.55 16.90 -13.56
C LYS A 219 -13.04 15.47 -13.78
N ASP A 220 -13.52 14.88 -12.70
CA ASP A 220 -14.16 13.55 -12.71
C ASP A 220 -13.29 12.41 -13.26
N TRP A 221 -11.95 12.55 -13.26
CA TRP A 221 -11.03 11.55 -13.79
C TRP A 221 -11.23 10.17 -13.15
N ARG A 222 -11.66 10.11 -11.88
CA ARG A 222 -11.92 8.86 -11.17
C ARG A 222 -13.15 8.11 -11.66
N SER A 223 -14.07 8.81 -12.28
CA SER A 223 -15.32 8.26 -12.83
C SER A 223 -15.22 8.00 -14.33
N SER A 224 -14.11 8.36 -14.95
CA SER A 224 -13.85 8.20 -16.39
C SER A 224 -13.03 6.94 -16.62
N GLU A 225 -13.63 5.89 -17.18
CA GLU A 225 -12.91 4.67 -17.59
C GLU A 225 -11.74 4.99 -18.53
N ARG A 226 -11.92 5.93 -19.42
CA ARG A 226 -10.88 6.37 -20.35
C ARG A 226 -9.66 6.93 -19.60
N GLU A 227 -9.87 7.80 -18.62
CA GLU A 227 -8.79 8.38 -17.83
C GLU A 227 -8.15 7.34 -16.92
N LEU A 228 -8.95 6.49 -16.27
CA LEU A 228 -8.45 5.38 -15.45
C LEU A 228 -7.57 4.44 -16.28
N ASN A 229 -8.00 4.04 -17.47
CA ASN A 229 -7.19 3.23 -18.37
C ASN A 229 -5.91 3.96 -18.82
N SER A 230 -5.98 5.28 -19.06
CA SER A 230 -4.81 6.09 -19.41
C SER A 230 -3.78 6.18 -18.27
N PHE A 231 -4.24 6.06 -17.02
CA PHE A 231 -3.39 6.00 -15.83
C PHE A 231 -2.89 4.59 -15.49
N GLY A 232 -3.34 3.58 -16.24
CA GLY A 232 -2.91 2.19 -16.05
C GLY A 232 -3.79 1.37 -15.11
N TYR A 233 -4.96 1.88 -14.74
CA TYR A 233 -6.01 1.12 -14.06
C TYR A 233 -6.79 0.32 -15.12
N ASN A 234 -6.30 -0.86 -15.47
CA ASN A 234 -7.07 -1.76 -16.32
C ASN A 234 -8.26 -2.27 -15.53
N LEU A 235 -9.46 -2.05 -16.07
CA LEU A 235 -10.73 -2.47 -15.48
C LEU A 235 -11.24 -3.79 -16.07
N ASP A 236 -10.43 -4.42 -16.94
CA ASP A 236 -10.73 -5.71 -17.59
C ASP A 236 -10.30 -6.89 -16.74
#